data_91ba871c24321a7b8c9f7c281f3f47a3
#
_entry.id   91ba871c24321a7b8c9f7c281f3f47a3
#
_cell.length_a   1.000
_cell.length_b   1.000
_cell.length_c   1.000
_cell.angle_alpha   90.00
_cell.angle_beta   90.00
_cell.angle_gamma   90.00
#
_symmetry.space_group_name_H-M   'P 1'
#
loop_
_entity.id
_entity.type
_entity.pdbx_description
1 polymer ?
#
loop_
_entity_poly.entity_id
_entity_poly.type
_entity_poly.pdbx_seq_one_letter_code
_entity_poly.pdbx_strand_id
1 'polypeptide(L)'
;HGGKSSASAHQSEHALIAAMIPVLYPSTSAEIIEYGLAGWAMSRYSGAYIALKCVTDTLDFSSSFALPDPEGVYVFPSGRRPDLSLQPNRPPLVQEDVAVNHRLPAAQAFARANGLDRVVFDAPLRRLGIVAAGKAYLDVRQAMVDLGLDEASCAALGLRLYKPGLIWPLEPEG
;
A
#
# COMPACT_ATOMS: atom_id res chain seq x y z
N HIS A 1 -12.31 -11.40 -5.42
CA HIS A 1 -12.07 -12.32 -4.32
C HIS A 1 -12.81 -13.64 -4.55
N GLY A 2 -12.37 -14.73 -3.89
CA GLY A 2 -12.92 -16.07 -4.07
C GLY A 2 -14.39 -16.28 -3.68
N GLY A 3 -15.03 -15.28 -3.13
CA GLY A 3 -16.49 -15.18 -3.01
C GLY A 3 -17.21 -16.18 -2.12
N LYS A 4 -16.52 -16.92 -1.26
CA LYS A 4 -17.16 -17.95 -0.43
C LYS A 4 -18.18 -17.39 0.57
N SER A 5 -18.00 -16.15 1.02
CA SER A 5 -18.86 -15.51 2.02
C SER A 5 -19.81 -14.47 1.42
N SER A 6 -19.74 -14.21 0.11
CA SER A 6 -20.58 -13.25 -0.61
C SER A 6 -21.30 -13.92 -1.77
N ALA A 7 -22.53 -13.53 -2.03
CA ALA A 7 -23.30 -14.00 -3.17
C ALA A 7 -22.71 -13.55 -4.52
N SER A 8 -21.94 -12.46 -4.52
CA SER A 8 -21.27 -11.92 -5.70
C SER A 8 -19.91 -11.31 -5.33
N ALA A 9 -18.98 -11.30 -6.29
CA ALA A 9 -17.74 -10.57 -6.15
C ALA A 9 -18.02 -9.06 -6.08
N HIS A 10 -17.31 -8.33 -5.21
CA HIS A 10 -17.43 -6.89 -5.11
C HIS A 10 -16.09 -6.25 -4.81
N GLN A 11 -15.99 -4.96 -5.04
CA GLN A 11 -14.83 -4.14 -4.73
C GLN A 11 -15.26 -2.97 -3.85
N SER A 12 -14.51 -2.75 -2.78
CA SER A 12 -14.76 -1.62 -1.85
C SER A 12 -13.92 -0.38 -2.18
N GLU A 13 -12.89 -0.52 -3.02
CA GLU A 13 -11.95 0.55 -3.33
C GLU A 13 -12.64 1.78 -3.90
N HIS A 14 -13.64 1.62 -4.76
CA HIS A 14 -14.36 2.77 -5.34
C HIS A 14 -15.04 3.63 -4.26
N ALA A 15 -15.60 3.00 -3.23
CA ALA A 15 -16.20 3.74 -2.10
C ALA A 15 -15.13 4.44 -1.26
N LEU A 16 -13.98 3.79 -1.02
CA LEU A 16 -12.87 4.37 -0.29
C LEU A 16 -12.23 5.54 -1.04
N ILE A 17 -12.07 5.41 -2.36
CA ILE A 17 -11.60 6.48 -3.25
C ILE A 17 -12.54 7.68 -3.21
N ALA A 18 -13.85 7.44 -3.34
CA ALA A 18 -14.85 8.50 -3.25
C ALA A 18 -14.85 9.21 -1.90
N ALA A 19 -14.51 8.50 -0.82
CA ALA A 19 -14.36 9.05 0.53
C ALA A 19 -12.95 9.62 0.80
N MET A 20 -12.04 9.64 -0.18
CA MET A 20 -10.65 10.11 -0.05
C MET A 20 -9.88 9.38 1.05
N ILE A 21 -10.10 8.07 1.20
CA ILE A 21 -9.46 7.22 2.19
C ILE A 21 -8.31 6.44 1.53
N PRO A 22 -7.03 6.70 1.91
CA PRO A 22 -5.90 5.92 1.41
C PRO A 22 -6.04 4.44 1.74
N VAL A 23 -5.60 3.57 0.81
CA VAL A 23 -5.78 2.12 0.91
C VAL A 23 -4.44 1.42 0.87
N LEU A 24 -4.12 0.70 1.94
CA LEU A 24 -2.99 -0.22 2.02
C LEU A 24 -3.46 -1.65 1.65
N TYR A 25 -2.61 -2.38 0.91
CA TYR A 25 -2.96 -3.73 0.47
C TYR A 25 -1.84 -4.73 0.78
N PRO A 26 -1.90 -5.37 1.96
CA PRO A 26 -0.93 -6.40 2.35
C PRO A 26 -1.05 -7.66 1.50
N SER A 27 0.08 -8.33 1.29
CA SER A 27 0.17 -9.59 0.54
C SER A 27 0.21 -10.82 1.45
N THR A 28 0.66 -10.66 2.71
CA THR A 28 0.87 -11.75 3.66
C THR A 28 0.27 -11.41 5.03
N SER A 29 0.12 -12.41 5.89
CA SER A 29 -0.32 -12.22 7.29
C SER A 29 0.66 -11.32 8.06
N ALA A 30 1.97 -11.42 7.80
CA ALA A 30 2.96 -10.52 8.40
C ALA A 30 2.71 -9.07 7.98
N GLU A 31 2.48 -8.83 6.69
CA GLU A 31 2.20 -7.48 6.18
C GLU A 31 0.85 -6.94 6.67
N ILE A 32 -0.13 -7.77 7.05
CA ILE A 32 -1.34 -7.28 7.68
C ILE A 32 -1.01 -6.54 8.97
N ILE A 33 -0.10 -7.09 9.78
CA ILE A 33 0.34 -6.45 11.03
C ILE A 33 1.22 -5.24 10.72
N GLU A 34 2.21 -5.38 9.84
CA GLU A 34 3.12 -4.30 9.44
C GLU A 34 2.34 -3.09 8.88
N TYR A 35 1.44 -3.33 7.94
CA TYR A 35 0.64 -2.27 7.32
C TYR A 35 -0.44 -1.74 8.24
N GLY A 36 -0.92 -2.54 9.20
CA GLY A 36 -1.81 -2.08 10.25
C GLY A 36 -1.14 -1.04 11.14
N LEU A 37 0.08 -1.33 11.62
CA LEU A 37 0.89 -0.42 12.42
C LEU A 37 1.30 0.82 11.62
N ALA A 38 1.80 0.62 10.40
CA ALA A 38 2.16 1.71 9.49
C ALA A 38 0.95 2.59 9.14
N GLY A 39 -0.21 1.98 8.89
CA GLY A 39 -1.46 2.67 8.62
C GLY A 39 -1.91 3.55 9.78
N TRP A 40 -1.74 3.07 11.01
CA TRP A 40 -2.00 3.89 12.20
C TRP A 40 -1.06 5.10 12.28
N ALA A 41 0.24 4.88 12.10
CA ALA A 41 1.22 5.96 12.08
C ALA A 41 0.95 6.96 10.94
N MET A 42 0.64 6.45 9.73
CA MET A 42 0.25 7.24 8.57
C MET A 42 -1.00 8.09 8.84
N SER A 43 -2.03 7.50 9.47
CA SER A 43 -3.26 8.21 9.83
C SER A 43 -2.99 9.39 10.77
N ARG A 44 -2.20 9.16 11.81
CA ARG A 44 -1.81 10.23 12.76
C ARG A 44 -0.98 11.32 12.09
N TYR A 45 -0.13 10.93 11.13
CA TYR A 45 0.71 11.87 10.38
C TYR A 45 -0.08 12.68 9.35
N SER A 46 -0.92 12.02 8.55
CA SER A 46 -1.63 12.64 7.43
C SER A 46 -2.96 13.28 7.82
N GLY A 47 -3.54 12.91 8.96
CA GLY A 47 -4.89 13.30 9.34
C GLY A 47 -6.00 12.60 8.54
N ALA A 48 -5.65 11.62 7.68
CA ALA A 48 -6.61 10.82 6.92
C ALA A 48 -7.01 9.55 7.68
N TYR A 49 -8.21 9.03 7.43
CA TYR A 49 -8.51 7.63 7.70
C TYR A 49 -7.68 6.76 6.75
N ILE A 50 -7.24 5.60 7.22
CA ILE A 50 -6.49 4.64 6.39
C ILE A 50 -7.27 3.34 6.35
N ALA A 51 -7.49 2.82 5.14
CA ALA A 51 -8.10 1.52 4.94
C ALA A 51 -7.03 0.45 4.72
N LEU A 52 -7.27 -0.73 5.28
CA LEU A 52 -6.48 -1.92 5.04
C LEU A 52 -7.33 -2.90 4.21
N LYS A 53 -6.96 -3.10 2.95
CA LYS A 53 -7.64 -4.05 2.08
C LYS A 53 -7.12 -5.45 2.38
N CYS A 54 -7.99 -6.32 2.86
CA CYS A 54 -7.70 -7.73 3.06
C CYS A 54 -8.64 -8.58 2.20
N VAL A 55 -8.09 -9.61 1.58
CA VAL A 55 -8.86 -10.58 0.79
C VAL A 55 -8.88 -11.93 1.51
N THR A 56 -9.90 -12.74 1.24
CA THR A 56 -10.09 -14.05 1.86
C THR A 56 -8.83 -14.91 1.79
N ASP A 57 -8.17 -14.93 0.64
CA ASP A 57 -6.94 -15.72 0.42
C ASP A 57 -5.78 -15.35 1.37
N THR A 58 -5.77 -14.13 1.91
CA THR A 58 -4.75 -13.70 2.88
C THR A 58 -5.23 -13.73 4.32
N LEU A 59 -6.54 -13.78 4.57
CA LEU A 59 -7.14 -13.82 5.90
C LEU A 59 -7.35 -15.24 6.41
N ASP A 60 -7.80 -16.15 5.55
CA ASP A 60 -8.07 -17.55 5.89
C ASP A 60 -6.80 -18.41 5.88
N PHE A 61 -5.64 -17.79 5.80
CA PHE A 61 -4.33 -18.44 5.74
C PHE A 61 -3.61 -18.36 7.09
N SER A 62 -3.04 -19.49 7.53
CA SER A 62 -2.20 -19.54 8.73
C SER A 62 -0.72 -19.62 8.33
N SER A 63 0.10 -18.77 8.91
CA SER A 63 1.55 -18.78 8.71
C SER A 63 2.30 -18.42 9.99
N SER A 64 3.54 -18.88 10.09
CA SER A 64 4.46 -18.47 11.15
C SER A 64 5.42 -17.42 10.60
N PHE A 65 5.57 -16.32 11.31
CA PHE A 65 6.50 -15.24 10.96
C PHE A 65 7.00 -14.54 12.23
N ALA A 66 8.13 -13.84 12.11
CA ALA A 66 8.60 -12.98 13.19
C ALA A 66 7.68 -11.75 13.28
N LEU A 67 7.23 -11.44 14.50
CA LEU A 67 6.42 -10.24 14.70
C LEU A 67 7.25 -8.99 14.37
N PRO A 68 6.68 -8.04 13.62
CA PRO A 68 7.30 -6.74 13.46
C PRO A 68 7.39 -6.03 14.82
N ASP A 69 8.37 -5.16 14.97
CA ASP A 69 8.48 -4.34 16.17
C ASP A 69 7.26 -3.41 16.30
N PRO A 70 6.44 -3.56 17.34
CA PRO A 70 5.27 -2.71 17.53
C PRO A 70 5.62 -1.22 17.80
N GLU A 71 6.84 -0.97 18.28
CA GLU A 71 7.40 0.36 18.48
C GLU A 71 8.19 0.85 17.26
N GLY A 72 8.02 0.19 16.11
CA GLY A 72 8.73 0.47 14.86
C GLY A 72 8.90 1.97 14.60
N VAL A 73 10.14 2.37 14.36
CA VAL A 73 10.48 3.78 14.13
C VAL A 73 10.04 4.15 12.72
N TYR A 74 8.99 4.94 12.62
CA TYR A 74 8.54 5.50 11.35
C TYR A 74 9.20 6.86 11.10
N VAL A 75 9.57 7.07 9.84
CA VAL A 75 10.04 8.37 9.35
C VAL A 75 8.83 9.24 9.05
N PHE A 76 8.77 10.39 9.70
CA PHE A 76 7.74 11.39 9.47
C PHE A 76 8.33 12.52 8.60
N PRO A 77 7.99 12.60 7.31
CA PRO A 77 8.53 13.63 6.43
C PRO A 77 8.32 15.04 6.99
N SER A 78 9.36 15.84 7.01
CA SER A 78 9.32 17.24 7.47
C SER A 78 8.73 18.14 6.38
N GLY A 79 8.11 19.23 6.80
CA GLY A 79 7.58 20.26 5.89
C GLY A 79 6.50 21.10 6.56
N ARG A 80 6.29 22.32 6.03
CA ARG A 80 5.21 23.18 6.49
C ARG A 80 3.88 22.63 5.98
N ARG A 81 3.02 22.25 6.89
CA ARG A 81 1.69 21.71 6.59
C ARG A 81 0.64 22.51 7.35
N PRO A 82 -0.57 22.68 6.78
CA PRO A 82 -1.71 23.17 7.56
C PRO A 82 -2.04 22.17 8.65
N ASP A 83 -2.91 22.55 9.56
CA ASP A 83 -3.48 21.59 10.51
C ASP A 83 -4.32 20.57 9.74
N LEU A 84 -3.84 19.32 9.73
CA LEU A 84 -4.46 18.19 9.01
C LEU A 84 -5.52 17.48 9.85
N SER A 85 -5.69 17.86 11.12
CA SER A 85 -6.70 17.26 12.00
C SER A 85 -8.13 17.45 11.48
N LEU A 86 -9.01 16.56 11.89
CA LEU A 86 -10.43 16.70 11.61
C LEU A 86 -11.00 17.86 12.42
N GLN A 87 -11.54 18.86 11.74
CA GLN A 87 -12.18 20.03 12.35
C GLN A 87 -13.64 20.09 11.91
N PRO A 88 -14.59 19.68 12.77
CA PRO A 88 -16.02 19.61 12.41
C PRO A 88 -16.61 20.93 11.89
N ASN A 89 -16.09 22.05 12.38
CA ASN A 89 -16.57 23.39 12.02
C ASN A 89 -15.87 24.00 10.81
N ARG A 90 -14.96 23.28 10.15
CA ARG A 90 -14.30 23.77 8.93
C ARG A 90 -15.29 23.78 7.76
N PRO A 91 -15.36 24.85 6.96
CA PRO A 91 -16.23 24.89 5.79
C PRO A 91 -16.01 23.71 4.82
N PRO A 92 -17.04 23.15 4.17
CA PRO A 92 -16.92 21.95 3.36
C PRO A 92 -15.85 22.04 2.25
N LEU A 93 -15.79 23.14 1.49
CA LEU A 93 -14.78 23.33 0.45
C LEU A 93 -13.35 23.38 1.00
N VAL A 94 -13.16 23.93 2.20
CA VAL A 94 -11.84 23.94 2.87
C VAL A 94 -11.50 22.55 3.38
N GLN A 95 -12.48 21.76 3.81
CA GLN A 95 -12.24 20.36 4.19
C GLN A 95 -11.83 19.51 2.98
N GLU A 96 -12.48 19.72 1.83
CA GLU A 96 -12.16 19.05 0.58
C GLU A 96 -10.73 19.43 0.10
N ASP A 97 -10.41 20.71 0.10
CA ASP A 97 -9.05 21.18 -0.24
C ASP A 97 -7.99 20.54 0.66
N VAL A 98 -8.22 20.53 1.97
CA VAL A 98 -7.30 19.86 2.91
C VAL A 98 -7.20 18.35 2.66
N ALA A 99 -8.29 17.68 2.30
CA ALA A 99 -8.26 16.26 1.99
C ALA A 99 -7.43 15.99 0.73
N VAL A 100 -7.75 16.66 -0.36
CA VAL A 100 -7.14 16.42 -1.68
C VAL A 100 -5.69 16.92 -1.75
N ASN A 101 -5.45 18.16 -1.33
CA ASN A 101 -4.18 18.85 -1.55
C ASN A 101 -3.18 18.72 -0.40
N HIS A 102 -3.59 18.15 0.73
CA HIS A 102 -2.70 18.04 1.89
C HIS A 102 -2.68 16.65 2.53
N ARG A 103 -3.84 16.03 2.84
CA ARG A 103 -3.87 14.72 3.50
C ARG A 103 -3.41 13.59 2.56
N LEU A 104 -3.93 13.53 1.34
CA LEU A 104 -3.52 12.51 0.37
C LEU A 104 -2.03 12.61 0.02
N PRO A 105 -1.48 13.80 -0.32
CA PRO A 105 -0.03 13.94 -0.52
C PRO A 105 0.80 13.60 0.73
N ALA A 106 0.30 13.89 1.93
CA ALA A 106 0.99 13.50 3.16
C ALA A 106 1.05 11.97 3.32
N ALA A 107 -0.04 11.26 3.00
CA ALA A 107 -0.06 9.79 3.02
C ALA A 107 0.94 9.20 2.01
N GLN A 108 1.01 9.75 0.79
CA GLN A 108 2.00 9.35 -0.22
C GLN A 108 3.44 9.61 0.25
N ALA A 109 3.72 10.78 0.80
CA ALA A 109 5.03 11.12 1.34
C ALA A 109 5.43 10.19 2.50
N PHE A 110 4.48 9.82 3.36
CA PHE A 110 4.72 8.83 4.42
C PHE A 110 5.03 7.46 3.85
N ALA A 111 4.26 6.99 2.87
CA ALA A 111 4.48 5.70 2.22
C ALA A 111 5.89 5.61 1.60
N ARG A 112 6.32 6.65 0.90
CA ARG A 112 7.66 6.78 0.31
C ARG A 112 8.75 6.75 1.37
N ALA A 113 8.63 7.58 2.41
CA ALA A 113 9.65 7.69 3.45
C ALA A 113 9.82 6.40 4.26
N ASN A 114 8.81 5.56 4.32
CA ASN A 114 8.81 4.31 5.08
C ASN A 114 8.89 3.05 4.19
N GLY A 115 9.11 3.20 2.88
CA GLY A 115 9.31 2.08 1.97
C GLY A 115 8.14 1.10 1.91
N LEU A 116 6.91 1.61 2.03
CA LEU A 116 5.71 0.75 1.90
C LEU A 116 5.56 0.23 0.49
N ASP A 117 6.01 1.01 -0.49
CA ASP A 117 6.11 0.62 -1.88
C ASP A 117 7.53 0.16 -2.18
N ARG A 118 7.68 -0.97 -2.89
CA ARG A 118 9.00 -1.61 -3.06
C ARG A 118 9.26 -1.98 -4.52
N VAL A 119 10.44 -1.66 -5.00
CA VAL A 119 11.03 -2.31 -6.17
C VAL A 119 11.62 -3.64 -5.71
N VAL A 120 11.02 -4.74 -6.13
CA VAL A 120 11.39 -6.10 -5.69
C VAL A 120 12.51 -6.65 -6.57
N PHE A 121 12.40 -6.44 -7.87
CA PHE A 121 13.44 -6.70 -8.85
C PHE A 121 13.65 -5.45 -9.69
N ASP A 122 14.89 -5.16 -10.03
CA ASP A 122 15.22 -4.09 -10.96
C ASP A 122 16.26 -4.56 -11.98
N ALA A 123 16.32 -3.88 -13.12
CA ALA A 123 17.24 -4.20 -14.19
C ALA A 123 17.93 -2.93 -14.71
N PRO A 124 19.24 -3.00 -15.08
CA PRO A 124 19.94 -1.86 -15.65
C PRO A 124 19.31 -1.37 -16.95
N LEU A 125 18.80 -2.29 -17.77
CA LEU A 125 18.04 -2.00 -18.98
C LEU A 125 16.61 -2.49 -18.81
N ARG A 126 15.70 -1.59 -18.45
CA ARG A 126 14.30 -1.88 -18.17
C ARG A 126 13.52 -2.06 -19.47
N ARG A 127 13.02 -3.27 -19.72
CA ARG A 127 12.23 -3.64 -20.92
C ARG A 127 10.79 -3.94 -20.59
N LEU A 128 10.53 -4.53 -19.41
CA LEU A 128 9.22 -4.93 -18.95
C LEU A 128 9.07 -4.59 -17.48
N GLY A 129 8.01 -3.83 -17.15
CA GLY A 129 7.61 -3.54 -15.78
C GLY A 129 6.36 -4.33 -15.41
N ILE A 130 6.40 -4.99 -14.28
CA ILE A 130 5.24 -5.64 -13.65
C ILE A 130 4.92 -4.87 -12.37
N VAL A 131 3.67 -4.45 -12.24
CA VAL A 131 3.14 -3.85 -11.01
C VAL A 131 2.12 -4.81 -10.43
N ALA A 132 2.36 -5.29 -9.22
CA ALA A 132 1.46 -6.24 -8.55
C ALA A 132 1.37 -5.97 -7.05
N ALA A 133 0.15 -6.00 -6.51
CA ALA A 133 -0.13 -5.74 -5.10
C ALA A 133 -0.92 -6.89 -4.46
N GLY A 134 -0.88 -6.97 -3.14
CA GLY A 134 -1.64 -7.95 -2.37
C GLY A 134 -1.39 -9.37 -2.82
N LYS A 135 -2.43 -10.19 -2.93
CA LYS A 135 -2.34 -11.60 -3.31
C LYS A 135 -1.75 -11.78 -4.72
N ALA A 136 -2.10 -10.92 -5.68
CA ALA A 136 -1.56 -10.99 -7.04
C ALA A 136 -0.02 -10.85 -7.10
N TYR A 137 0.57 -10.12 -6.17
CA TYR A 137 2.02 -10.07 -6.04
C TYR A 137 2.62 -11.45 -5.70
N LEU A 138 1.97 -12.21 -4.82
CA LEU A 138 2.42 -13.57 -4.48
C LEU A 138 2.31 -14.51 -5.69
N ASP A 139 1.27 -14.37 -6.51
CA ASP A 139 1.09 -15.17 -7.73
C ASP A 139 2.18 -14.86 -8.75
N VAL A 140 2.52 -13.59 -8.94
CA VAL A 140 3.65 -13.19 -9.79
C VAL A 140 4.96 -13.77 -9.26
N ARG A 141 5.22 -13.71 -7.97
CA ARG A 141 6.40 -14.29 -7.35
C ARG A 141 6.47 -15.79 -7.54
N GLN A 142 5.35 -16.50 -7.39
CA GLN A 142 5.30 -17.95 -7.63
C GLN A 142 5.53 -18.26 -9.09
N ALA A 143 4.92 -17.57 -10.02
CA ALA A 143 5.15 -17.76 -11.44
C ALA A 143 6.62 -17.53 -11.83
N MET A 144 7.30 -16.56 -11.21
CA MET A 144 8.74 -16.39 -11.43
C MET A 144 9.56 -17.59 -10.95
N VAL A 145 9.22 -18.14 -9.78
CA VAL A 145 9.87 -19.36 -9.27
C VAL A 145 9.63 -20.54 -10.22
N ASP A 146 8.41 -20.75 -10.67
CA ASP A 146 8.02 -21.84 -11.58
C ASP A 146 8.73 -21.74 -12.94
N LEU A 147 9.02 -20.52 -13.39
CA LEU A 147 9.78 -20.24 -14.61
C LEU A 147 11.31 -20.25 -14.40
N GLY A 148 11.79 -20.47 -13.18
CA GLY A 148 13.21 -20.44 -12.85
C GLY A 148 13.84 -19.05 -12.96
N LEU A 149 13.04 -17.99 -12.82
CA LEU A 149 13.49 -16.60 -12.88
C LEU A 149 13.93 -16.14 -11.49
N ASP A 150 15.24 -16.12 -11.29
CA ASP A 150 15.89 -15.47 -10.16
C ASP A 150 16.19 -13.97 -10.43
N GLU A 151 16.80 -13.31 -9.50
CA GLU A 151 17.14 -11.88 -9.62
C GLU A 151 18.08 -11.60 -10.80
N ALA A 152 19.08 -12.48 -11.03
CA ALA A 152 20.04 -12.33 -12.11
C ALA A 152 19.37 -12.51 -13.48
N SER A 153 18.50 -13.50 -13.63
CA SER A 153 17.71 -13.75 -14.84
C SER A 153 16.74 -12.58 -15.11
N CYS A 154 16.07 -12.08 -14.08
CA CYS A 154 15.20 -10.91 -14.20
C CYS A 154 15.99 -9.67 -14.67
N ALA A 155 17.16 -9.43 -14.12
CA ALA A 155 18.02 -8.33 -14.53
C ALA A 155 18.50 -8.47 -15.98
N ALA A 156 18.89 -9.67 -16.40
CA ALA A 156 19.32 -9.98 -17.78
C ALA A 156 18.19 -9.79 -18.81
N LEU A 157 16.95 -10.17 -18.43
CA LEU A 157 15.76 -9.99 -19.26
C LEU A 157 15.27 -8.53 -19.30
N GLY A 158 15.74 -7.69 -18.42
CA GLY A 158 15.26 -6.30 -18.29
C GLY A 158 13.92 -6.20 -17.59
N LEU A 159 13.63 -7.11 -16.65
CA LEU A 159 12.36 -7.17 -15.93
C LEU A 159 12.46 -6.38 -14.62
N ARG A 160 11.49 -5.51 -14.40
CA ARG A 160 11.28 -4.78 -13.14
C ARG A 160 9.98 -5.22 -12.51
N LEU A 161 10.02 -5.60 -11.23
CA LEU A 161 8.83 -5.88 -10.43
C LEU A 161 8.67 -4.81 -9.35
N TYR A 162 7.55 -4.11 -9.39
CA TYR A 162 7.16 -3.11 -8.41
C TYR A 162 5.95 -3.58 -7.62
N LYS A 163 6.04 -3.50 -6.30
CA LYS A 163 4.99 -3.85 -5.36
C LYS A 163 4.53 -2.61 -4.61
N PRO A 164 3.39 -2.01 -4.99
CA PRO A 164 2.79 -0.96 -4.18
C PRO A 164 2.19 -1.56 -2.90
N GLY A 165 2.51 -0.96 -1.77
CA GLY A 165 1.83 -1.19 -0.49
C GLY A 165 0.64 -0.24 -0.34
N LEU A 166 0.83 1.03 -0.75
CA LEU A 166 -0.22 2.03 -0.86
C LEU A 166 -0.82 1.98 -2.26
N ILE A 167 -1.99 1.32 -2.41
CA ILE A 167 -2.61 1.15 -3.74
C ILE A 167 -3.48 2.33 -4.14
N TRP A 168 -3.87 3.18 -3.21
CA TRP A 168 -4.52 4.44 -3.48
C TRP A 168 -4.29 5.44 -2.33
N PRO A 169 -3.98 6.72 -2.65
CA PRO A 169 -3.47 7.17 -3.94
C PRO A 169 -2.09 6.56 -4.22
N LEU A 170 -1.83 6.17 -5.47
CA LEU A 170 -0.51 5.65 -5.83
C LEU A 170 0.57 6.70 -5.60
N GLU A 171 1.70 6.25 -5.09
CA GLU A 171 2.87 7.09 -4.91
C GLU A 171 3.55 7.32 -6.27
N PRO A 172 3.67 8.60 -6.73
CA PRO A 172 4.04 8.86 -8.12
C PRO A 172 5.53 8.72 -8.45
N GLU A 173 6.41 8.64 -7.45
CA GLU A 173 7.86 8.58 -7.68
C GLU A 173 8.41 7.13 -7.67
N GLY A 174 7.61 6.15 -7.25
CA GLY A 174 7.96 4.74 -7.10
C GLY A 174 8.12 3.90 -8.36
#